data_292f75d5d6af0e9d97ad6a1d073a7bd2
#
_entry.id   292f75d5d6af0e9d97ad6a1d073a7bd2
#
_cell.length_a   1.000
_cell.length_b   1.000
_cell.length_c   1.000
_cell.angle_alpha   90.00
_cell.angle_beta   90.00
_cell.angle_gamma   90.00
#
_symmetry.space_group_name_H-M   'P 1'
#
loop_
_entity.id
_entity.type
_entity.pdbx_description
1 polymer ?
#
loop_
_entity_poly.entity_id
_entity_poly.type
_entity_poly.pdbx_seq_one_letter_code
_entity_poly.pdbx_strand_id
1 'polypeptide(L)'
;LFKHGLAYKQEMPINWCTGCKVGLSNEEVVNGVCERCGSEVVQKRKSQWMLKITEYAQRLIDDLDDVNYLEKIKTQQKNWIGRSEGAEVKFKLSTGDEMIVYTTRADTLFGATYTVMSPEHPLIEKMKDSITNYDEVLAYKTEAAKKSEFERTELAKEKTGVKLEGIYAVNPANGAKLPVFISDYVLVTYGTGAIMAVPAHDSRDWDF
;
A
#
# COMPACT_ATOMS: atom_id res chain seq x y z
N LEU A 1 3.38 26.55 -10.65
CA LEU A 1 2.78 25.21 -10.50
C LEU A 1 1.32 25.30 -10.09
N PHE A 2 0.96 26.06 -9.04
CA PHE A 2 -0.43 26.16 -8.55
C PHE A 2 -1.41 26.65 -9.63
N LYS A 3 -1.09 27.74 -10.36
CA LYS A 3 -1.92 28.26 -11.46
C LYS A 3 -2.16 27.26 -12.60
N HIS A 4 -1.28 26.28 -12.76
CA HIS A 4 -1.39 25.21 -13.75
C HIS A 4 -2.00 23.91 -13.20
N GLY A 5 -2.52 23.93 -11.96
CA GLY A 5 -3.10 22.75 -11.34
C GLY A 5 -2.09 21.65 -10.96
N LEU A 6 -0.79 21.94 -11.01
CA LEU A 6 0.30 21.00 -10.72
C LEU A 6 0.69 20.99 -9.22
N ALA A 7 0.22 21.95 -8.46
CA ALA A 7 0.35 21.99 -7.01
C ALA A 7 -1.02 22.18 -6.37
N TYR A 8 -1.30 21.42 -5.32
CA TYR A 8 -2.58 21.42 -4.62
C TYR A 8 -2.37 21.16 -3.13
N LYS A 9 -3.40 21.42 -2.33
CA LYS A 9 -3.39 21.06 -0.91
C LYS A 9 -4.21 19.81 -0.66
N GLN A 10 -3.66 18.93 0.17
CA GLN A 10 -4.33 17.70 0.61
C GLN A 10 -4.00 17.41 2.07
N GLU A 11 -4.98 16.92 2.82
CA GLU A 11 -4.72 16.38 4.15
C GLU A 11 -4.11 14.98 4.04
N MET A 12 -2.92 14.83 4.63
CA MET A 12 -2.21 13.56 4.66
C MET A 12 -1.53 13.35 6.02
N PRO A 13 -1.27 12.10 6.42
CA PRO A 13 -0.44 11.84 7.57
C PRO A 13 1.00 12.26 7.30
N ILE A 14 1.61 12.91 8.27
CA ILE A 14 3.03 13.27 8.27
C ILE A 14 3.68 12.81 9.56
N ASN A 15 4.98 12.55 9.54
CA ASN A 15 5.75 12.33 10.75
C ASN A 15 5.77 13.62 11.58
N TRP A 16 5.31 13.54 12.81
CA TRP A 16 5.21 14.69 13.70
C TRP A 16 6.02 14.46 14.96
N CYS A 17 7.02 15.29 15.19
CA CYS A 17 7.78 15.28 16.45
C CYS A 17 6.95 15.86 17.58
N THR A 18 6.73 15.10 18.65
CA THR A 18 5.96 15.55 19.82
C THR A 18 6.71 16.55 20.66
N GLY A 19 8.05 16.54 20.62
CA GLY A 19 8.92 17.50 21.32
C GLY A 19 9.12 18.80 20.55
N CYS A 20 9.68 18.74 19.34
CA CYS A 20 9.96 19.92 18.51
C CYS A 20 8.70 20.59 17.95
N LYS A 21 7.54 19.89 17.94
CA LYS A 21 6.27 20.37 17.37
C LYS A 21 6.35 20.71 15.87
N VAL A 22 7.13 19.94 15.11
CA VAL A 22 7.34 20.11 13.66
C VAL A 22 7.07 18.81 12.90
N GLY A 23 6.77 18.93 11.60
CA GLY A 23 6.76 17.80 10.66
C GLY A 23 8.19 17.41 10.31
N LEU A 24 8.43 16.11 10.19
CA LEU A 24 9.72 15.53 9.86
C LEU A 24 9.64 14.79 8.52
N SER A 25 10.74 14.76 7.78
CA SER A 25 10.95 13.83 6.68
C SER A 25 11.15 12.40 7.22
N ASN A 26 11.11 11.41 6.34
CA ASN A 26 11.35 10.01 6.75
C ASN A 26 12.78 9.83 7.27
N GLU A 27 13.76 10.54 6.70
CA GLU A 27 15.18 10.48 7.08
C GLU A 27 15.46 11.08 8.46
N GLU A 28 14.61 12.01 8.92
CA GLU A 28 14.72 12.63 10.23
C GLU A 28 14.09 11.79 11.37
N VAL A 29 13.53 10.62 11.01
CA VAL A 29 12.96 9.67 11.97
C VAL A 29 13.85 8.43 12.06
N VAL A 30 14.48 8.25 13.19
CA VAL A 30 15.41 7.13 13.46
C VAL A 30 14.84 6.28 14.60
N ASN A 31 14.52 5.01 14.30
CA ASN A 31 13.92 4.09 15.29
C ASN A 31 12.65 4.64 15.98
N GLY A 32 11.79 5.36 15.21
CA GLY A 32 10.54 5.93 15.74
C GLY A 32 10.69 7.21 16.56
N VAL A 33 11.91 7.75 16.65
CA VAL A 33 12.18 9.00 17.38
C VAL A 33 12.78 10.07 16.47
N CYS A 34 12.62 11.33 16.88
CA CYS A 34 13.17 12.48 16.19
C CYS A 34 14.70 12.50 16.32
N GLU A 35 15.42 12.50 15.20
CA GLU A 35 16.89 12.56 15.18
C GLU A 35 17.44 13.77 15.98
N ARG A 36 16.72 14.89 15.95
CA ARG A 36 17.16 16.14 16.59
C ARG A 36 16.99 16.18 18.10
N CYS A 37 15.87 15.68 18.64
CA CYS A 37 15.55 15.84 20.06
C CYS A 37 15.26 14.53 20.80
N GLY A 38 15.25 13.38 20.10
CA GLY A 38 14.98 12.06 20.69
C GLY A 38 13.54 11.83 21.14
N SER A 39 12.63 12.78 20.91
CA SER A 39 11.22 12.61 21.28
C SER A 39 10.50 11.66 20.30
N GLU A 40 9.47 10.97 20.80
CA GLU A 40 8.60 10.11 20.01
C GLU A 40 8.01 10.86 18.82
N VAL A 41 7.98 10.17 17.67
CA VAL A 41 7.36 10.64 16.43
C VAL A 41 6.04 9.91 16.23
N VAL A 42 4.99 10.67 15.97
CA VAL A 42 3.65 10.15 15.72
C VAL A 42 3.14 10.57 14.35
N GLN A 43 2.25 9.78 13.78
CA GLN A 43 1.57 10.18 12.54
C GLN A 43 0.48 11.21 12.86
N LYS A 44 0.54 12.37 12.21
CA LYS A 44 -0.43 13.46 12.39
C LYS A 44 -0.96 13.93 11.04
N ARG A 45 -2.28 13.91 10.86
CA ARG A 45 -2.89 14.46 9.65
C ARG A 45 -2.73 15.98 9.62
N LYS A 46 -2.21 16.47 8.51
CA LYS A 46 -2.06 17.92 8.25
C LYS A 46 -2.27 18.23 6.77
N SER A 47 -2.80 19.42 6.50
CA SER A 47 -2.87 19.95 5.14
C SER A 47 -1.47 20.27 4.64
N GLN A 48 -1.05 19.58 3.58
CA GLN A 48 0.26 19.73 2.96
C GLN A 48 0.13 20.17 1.49
N TRP A 49 1.15 20.86 1.01
CA TRP A 49 1.30 21.10 -0.41
C TRP A 49 1.80 19.83 -1.10
N MET A 50 1.05 19.42 -2.12
CA MET A 50 1.38 18.27 -2.96
C MET A 50 1.70 18.73 -4.38
N LEU A 51 2.60 18.01 -5.03
CA LEU A 51 2.93 18.20 -6.44
C LEU A 51 2.44 16.99 -7.23
N LYS A 52 1.79 17.23 -8.37
CA LYS A 52 1.41 16.17 -9.30
C LYS A 52 2.62 15.72 -10.12
N ILE A 53 3.57 15.06 -9.48
CA ILE A 53 4.83 14.64 -10.11
C ILE A 53 4.64 13.63 -11.24
N THR A 54 3.53 12.89 -11.25
CA THR A 54 3.21 11.90 -12.28
C THR A 54 2.45 12.47 -13.48
N GLU A 55 2.08 13.77 -13.45
CA GLU A 55 1.29 14.40 -14.53
C GLU A 55 2.00 14.34 -15.90
N TYR A 56 3.32 14.39 -15.88
CA TYR A 56 4.16 14.32 -17.09
C TYR A 56 4.79 12.95 -17.31
N ALA A 57 4.47 11.94 -16.52
CA ALA A 57 5.11 10.63 -16.58
C ALA A 57 4.99 9.99 -17.98
N GLN A 58 3.79 9.98 -18.55
CA GLN A 58 3.57 9.44 -19.90
C GLN A 58 4.32 10.25 -20.96
N ARG A 59 4.23 11.58 -20.89
CA ARG A 59 4.92 12.46 -21.83
C ARG A 59 6.44 12.29 -21.77
N LEU A 60 7.01 12.09 -20.57
CA LEU A 60 8.45 11.82 -20.42
C LEU A 60 8.87 10.51 -21.09
N ILE A 61 7.98 9.51 -21.16
CA ILE A 61 8.22 8.27 -21.91
C ILE A 61 8.15 8.53 -23.41
N ASP A 62 7.11 9.22 -23.87
CA ASP A 62 6.86 9.45 -25.29
C ASP A 62 7.94 10.35 -25.90
N ASP A 63 8.32 11.43 -25.24
CA ASP A 63 9.34 12.40 -25.70
C ASP A 63 10.76 11.76 -25.78
N LEU A 64 10.99 10.54 -25.23
CA LEU A 64 12.25 9.81 -25.40
C LEU A 64 12.52 9.40 -26.85
N ASP A 65 11.50 9.31 -27.67
CA ASP A 65 11.66 8.96 -29.09
C ASP A 65 12.20 10.16 -29.90
N ASP A 66 11.98 11.38 -29.43
CA ASP A 66 12.44 12.62 -30.04
C ASP A 66 13.88 13.01 -29.67
N VAL A 67 14.51 12.33 -28.69
CA VAL A 67 15.85 12.64 -28.22
C VAL A 67 16.88 11.61 -28.69
N ASN A 68 18.06 12.09 -29.08
CA ASN A 68 19.15 11.23 -29.51
C ASN A 68 19.96 10.70 -28.32
N TYR A 69 19.29 9.89 -27.46
CA TYR A 69 19.92 9.20 -26.36
C TYR A 69 20.27 7.77 -26.75
N LEU A 70 21.29 7.21 -26.08
CA LEU A 70 21.60 5.80 -26.20
C LEU A 70 20.39 4.96 -25.68
N GLU A 71 20.09 3.85 -26.32
CA GLU A 71 18.98 2.97 -25.95
C GLU A 71 19.03 2.55 -24.48
N LYS A 72 20.22 2.30 -23.95
CA LYS A 72 20.42 2.00 -22.52
C LYS A 72 19.85 3.11 -21.61
N ILE A 73 20.07 4.37 -21.97
CA ILE A 73 19.59 5.51 -21.18
C ILE A 73 18.07 5.64 -21.29
N LYS A 74 17.52 5.48 -22.50
CA LYS A 74 16.05 5.47 -22.71
C LYS A 74 15.38 4.37 -21.87
N THR A 75 15.94 3.16 -21.89
CA THR A 75 15.45 2.03 -21.11
C THR A 75 15.49 2.32 -19.60
N GLN A 76 16.59 2.89 -19.10
CA GLN A 76 16.70 3.26 -17.69
C GLN A 76 15.65 4.27 -17.27
N GLN A 77 15.37 5.29 -18.10
CA GLN A 77 14.35 6.30 -17.81
C GLN A 77 12.93 5.71 -17.85
N LYS A 78 12.62 4.87 -18.85
CA LYS A 78 11.34 4.15 -18.94
C LYS A 78 11.12 3.27 -17.72
N ASN A 79 12.13 2.52 -17.30
CA ASN A 79 12.07 1.66 -16.12
C ASN A 79 11.92 2.45 -14.81
N TRP A 80 12.57 3.62 -14.72
CA TRP A 80 12.43 4.51 -13.56
C TRP A 80 11.02 5.07 -13.42
N ILE A 81 10.40 5.50 -14.52
CA ILE A 81 9.01 5.96 -14.54
C ILE A 81 8.08 4.82 -14.18
N GLY A 82 8.37 3.60 -14.67
CA GLY A 82 7.70 2.37 -14.24
C GLY A 82 6.22 2.30 -14.60
N ARG A 83 5.84 2.69 -15.84
CA ARG A 83 4.47 2.51 -16.32
C ARG A 83 4.07 1.04 -16.18
N SER A 84 2.99 0.78 -15.48
CA SER A 84 2.38 -0.54 -15.35
C SER A 84 0.91 -0.50 -15.75
N GLU A 85 0.44 -1.59 -16.34
CA GLU A 85 -0.96 -1.79 -16.67
C GLU A 85 -1.48 -2.99 -15.88
N GLY A 86 -2.71 -2.89 -15.41
CA GLY A 86 -3.31 -3.95 -14.62
C GLY A 86 -4.83 -3.87 -14.64
N ALA A 87 -5.45 -4.74 -13.87
CA ALA A 87 -6.89 -4.84 -13.72
C ALA A 87 -7.30 -4.72 -12.26
N GLU A 88 -8.45 -4.11 -12.05
CA GLU A 88 -9.16 -4.18 -10.78
C GLU A 88 -10.06 -5.41 -10.76
N VAL A 89 -9.85 -6.29 -9.80
CA VAL A 89 -10.60 -7.51 -9.61
C VAL A 89 -11.45 -7.40 -8.35
N LYS A 90 -12.74 -7.66 -8.47
CA LYS A 90 -13.69 -7.59 -7.36
C LYS A 90 -13.86 -8.96 -6.72
N PHE A 91 -13.52 -9.06 -5.45
CA PHE A 91 -13.77 -10.22 -4.61
C PHE A 91 -14.99 -9.96 -3.72
N LYS A 92 -16.01 -10.79 -3.81
CA LYS A 92 -17.14 -10.76 -2.86
C LYS A 92 -16.70 -11.34 -1.53
N LEU A 93 -16.97 -10.60 -0.46
CA LEU A 93 -16.71 -11.05 0.91
C LEU A 93 -17.92 -11.79 1.49
N SER A 94 -17.68 -12.63 2.51
CA SER A 94 -18.73 -13.35 3.24
C SER A 94 -19.78 -12.44 3.88
N THR A 95 -19.44 -11.17 4.12
CA THR A 95 -20.33 -10.13 4.65
C THR A 95 -21.26 -9.51 3.60
N GLY A 96 -21.06 -9.84 2.32
CA GLY A 96 -21.76 -9.21 1.20
C GLY A 96 -21.07 -7.97 0.63
N ASP A 97 -19.99 -7.50 1.25
CA ASP A 97 -19.18 -6.40 0.75
C ASP A 97 -18.31 -6.84 -0.44
N GLU A 98 -17.81 -5.85 -1.19
CA GLU A 98 -16.83 -6.07 -2.25
C GLU A 98 -15.45 -5.53 -1.83
N MET A 99 -14.43 -6.36 -1.95
CA MET A 99 -13.03 -5.96 -1.85
C MET A 99 -12.45 -5.85 -3.25
N ILE A 100 -11.89 -4.70 -3.59
CA ILE A 100 -11.25 -4.46 -4.89
C ILE A 100 -9.74 -4.69 -4.74
N VAL A 101 -9.19 -5.53 -5.60
CA VAL A 101 -7.76 -5.81 -5.69
C VAL A 101 -7.24 -5.31 -7.03
N TYR A 102 -6.20 -4.49 -7.01
CA TYR A 102 -5.47 -4.16 -8.24
C TYR A 102 -4.34 -5.17 -8.47
N THR A 103 -4.24 -5.70 -9.69
CA THR A 103 -3.17 -6.64 -10.05
C THR A 103 -2.68 -6.40 -11.47
N THR A 104 -1.37 -6.51 -11.69
CA THR A 104 -0.76 -6.54 -13.04
C THR A 104 -0.74 -7.97 -13.63
N ARG A 105 -1.11 -8.98 -12.85
CA ARG A 105 -1.10 -10.40 -13.19
C ARG A 105 -2.48 -11.03 -13.02
N ALA A 106 -3.50 -10.44 -13.66
CA ALA A 106 -4.87 -10.98 -13.63
C ALA A 106 -4.97 -12.42 -14.18
N ASP A 107 -4.03 -12.82 -15.03
CA ASP A 107 -3.90 -14.18 -15.56
C ASP A 107 -3.66 -15.24 -14.46
N THR A 108 -3.08 -14.86 -13.32
CA THR A 108 -2.81 -15.79 -12.22
C THR A 108 -3.97 -15.94 -11.22
N LEU A 109 -5.11 -15.27 -11.46
CA LEU A 109 -6.26 -15.24 -10.55
C LEU A 109 -6.77 -16.62 -10.14
N PHE A 110 -6.72 -17.60 -11.05
CA PHE A 110 -7.12 -18.99 -10.76
C PHE A 110 -6.29 -19.65 -9.66
N GLY A 111 -5.03 -19.24 -9.51
CA GLY A 111 -4.10 -19.74 -8.51
C GLY A 111 -4.08 -18.94 -7.20
N ALA A 112 -4.95 -17.95 -7.04
CA ALA A 112 -5.05 -17.20 -5.80
C ALA A 112 -5.52 -18.12 -4.66
N THR A 113 -4.77 -18.14 -3.54
CA THR A 113 -5.03 -19.00 -2.38
C THR A 113 -5.45 -18.22 -1.15
N TYR A 114 -5.15 -16.94 -1.08
CA TYR A 114 -5.60 -16.02 -0.02
C TYR A 114 -5.60 -14.58 -0.53
N THR A 115 -6.14 -13.68 0.28
CA THR A 115 -6.13 -12.25 0.03
C THR A 115 -5.63 -11.51 1.26
N VAL A 116 -5.02 -10.34 1.05
CA VAL A 116 -4.46 -9.54 2.14
C VAL A 116 -4.92 -8.10 1.99
N MET A 117 -5.37 -7.48 3.08
CA MET A 117 -5.68 -6.06 3.17
C MET A 117 -4.65 -5.32 4.02
N SER A 118 -4.45 -4.05 3.72
CA SER A 118 -3.77 -3.13 4.62
C SER A 118 -4.48 -3.05 5.97
N PRO A 119 -3.76 -2.93 7.09
CA PRO A 119 -4.37 -2.74 8.42
C PRO A 119 -5.28 -1.52 8.52
N GLU A 120 -5.05 -0.51 7.66
CA GLU A 120 -5.84 0.73 7.61
C GLU A 120 -7.04 0.66 6.65
N HIS A 121 -7.27 -0.49 6.00
CA HIS A 121 -8.33 -0.63 5.00
C HIS A 121 -9.73 -0.42 5.62
N PRO A 122 -10.59 0.45 5.02
CA PRO A 122 -11.89 0.82 5.61
C PRO A 122 -12.85 -0.35 5.82
N LEU A 123 -12.75 -1.41 5.02
CA LEU A 123 -13.60 -2.60 5.15
C LEU A 123 -13.41 -3.31 6.49
N ILE A 124 -12.23 -3.24 7.12
CA ILE A 124 -11.98 -3.90 8.40
C ILE A 124 -12.90 -3.34 9.48
N GLU A 125 -13.02 -2.01 9.57
CA GLU A 125 -13.91 -1.36 10.51
C GLU A 125 -15.38 -1.63 10.20
N LYS A 126 -15.73 -1.66 8.91
CA LYS A 126 -17.09 -1.96 8.46
C LYS A 126 -17.54 -3.38 8.83
N MET A 127 -16.60 -4.34 8.81
CA MET A 127 -16.86 -5.76 9.07
C MET A 127 -16.58 -6.18 10.52
N LYS A 128 -16.25 -5.27 11.42
CA LYS A 128 -15.78 -5.58 12.79
C LYS A 128 -16.65 -6.57 13.55
N ASP A 129 -17.97 -6.45 13.43
CA ASP A 129 -18.94 -7.31 14.13
C ASP A 129 -18.98 -8.75 13.58
N SER A 130 -18.41 -8.98 12.39
CA SER A 130 -18.31 -10.28 11.73
C SER A 130 -16.94 -10.95 11.91
N ILE A 131 -15.95 -10.21 12.45
CA ILE A 131 -14.59 -10.69 12.71
C ILE A 131 -14.53 -11.24 14.13
N THR A 132 -14.39 -12.56 14.29
CA THR A 132 -14.45 -13.20 15.61
C THR A 132 -13.22 -12.97 16.48
N ASN A 133 -12.05 -12.69 15.86
CA ASN A 133 -10.80 -12.35 16.54
C ASN A 133 -10.47 -10.85 16.47
N TYR A 134 -11.47 -9.97 16.53
CA TYR A 134 -11.27 -8.53 16.29
C TYR A 134 -10.28 -7.88 17.25
N ASP A 135 -10.17 -8.35 18.49
CA ASP A 135 -9.19 -7.82 19.46
C ASP A 135 -7.74 -8.06 19.00
N GLU A 136 -7.45 -9.23 18.43
CA GLU A 136 -6.15 -9.54 17.83
C GLU A 136 -5.87 -8.65 16.61
N VAL A 137 -6.88 -8.46 15.75
CA VAL A 137 -6.83 -7.56 14.59
C VAL A 137 -6.53 -6.14 15.03
N LEU A 138 -7.18 -5.65 16.08
CA LEU A 138 -6.97 -4.30 16.62
C LEU A 138 -5.56 -4.13 17.20
N ALA A 139 -5.06 -5.13 17.91
CA ALA A 139 -3.68 -5.14 18.43
C ALA A 139 -2.68 -5.04 17.27
N TYR A 140 -2.84 -5.86 16.22
CA TYR A 140 -1.98 -5.81 15.03
C TYR A 140 -2.03 -4.45 14.32
N LYS A 141 -3.23 -3.87 14.13
CA LYS A 141 -3.41 -2.52 13.56
C LYS A 141 -2.63 -1.47 14.34
N THR A 142 -2.69 -1.56 15.67
CA THR A 142 -2.01 -0.62 16.58
C THR A 142 -0.48 -0.71 16.44
N GLU A 143 0.06 -1.91 16.34
CA GLU A 143 1.49 -2.11 16.13
C GLU A 143 1.94 -1.68 14.71
N ALA A 144 1.15 -2.01 13.68
CA ALA A 144 1.43 -1.59 12.31
C ALA A 144 1.45 -0.05 12.16
N ALA A 145 0.56 0.66 12.88
CA ALA A 145 0.49 2.12 12.84
C ALA A 145 1.73 2.82 13.43
N LYS A 146 2.56 2.12 14.20
CA LYS A 146 3.82 2.66 14.76
C LYS A 146 4.95 2.64 13.73
N LYS A 147 4.84 1.82 12.68
CA LYS A 147 5.85 1.66 11.64
C LYS A 147 5.62 2.67 10.52
N SER A 148 6.71 3.26 10.01
CA SER A 148 6.68 4.05 8.77
C SER A 148 6.45 3.14 7.55
N GLU A 149 6.00 3.69 6.42
CA GLU A 149 5.86 2.93 5.17
C GLU A 149 7.19 2.30 4.74
N PHE A 150 8.31 2.99 4.95
CA PHE A 150 9.64 2.49 4.63
C PHE A 150 10.03 1.26 5.49
N GLU A 151 9.74 1.30 6.79
CA GLU A 151 9.97 0.15 7.67
C GLU A 151 9.11 -1.05 7.30
N ARG A 152 7.88 -0.80 6.82
CA ARG A 152 6.92 -1.84 6.42
C ARG A 152 7.31 -2.52 5.10
N THR A 153 7.96 -1.81 4.17
CA THR A 153 8.24 -2.30 2.82
C THR A 153 9.70 -2.70 2.60
N GLU A 154 10.64 -1.86 3.03
CA GLU A 154 12.07 -2.04 2.71
C GLU A 154 12.85 -2.73 3.83
N LEU A 155 12.50 -2.48 5.08
CA LEU A 155 13.24 -3.01 6.23
C LEU A 155 12.66 -4.32 6.79
N ALA A 156 11.41 -4.64 6.48
CA ALA A 156 10.77 -5.86 6.96
C ALA A 156 11.38 -7.11 6.27
N LYS A 157 12.18 -7.85 7.01
CA LYS A 157 12.76 -9.13 6.55
C LYS A 157 11.75 -10.27 6.60
N GLU A 158 10.85 -10.24 7.57
CA GLU A 158 9.77 -11.20 7.76
C GLU A 158 8.43 -10.50 7.60
N LYS A 159 7.55 -11.12 6.84
CA LYS A 159 6.18 -10.64 6.69
C LYS A 159 5.34 -11.23 7.81
N THR A 160 4.59 -10.39 8.47
CA THR A 160 3.64 -10.75 9.51
C THR A 160 2.24 -10.39 9.10
N GLY A 161 1.25 -11.07 9.66
CA GLY A 161 -0.15 -10.77 9.39
C GLY A 161 -1.07 -11.50 10.34
N VAL A 162 -2.33 -11.07 10.35
CA VAL A 162 -3.40 -11.68 11.14
C VAL A 162 -4.53 -12.04 10.20
N LYS A 163 -5.03 -13.27 10.31
CA LYS A 163 -6.20 -13.73 9.60
C LYS A 163 -7.46 -13.09 10.18
N LEU A 164 -8.38 -12.68 9.33
CA LEU A 164 -9.69 -12.23 9.73
C LEU A 164 -10.60 -13.46 9.92
N GLU A 165 -10.72 -13.96 11.14
CA GLU A 165 -11.54 -15.13 11.42
C GLU A 165 -13.04 -14.81 11.24
N GLY A 166 -13.76 -15.71 10.56
CA GLY A 166 -15.17 -15.48 10.17
C GLY A 166 -15.34 -14.83 8.79
N ILE A 167 -14.26 -14.28 8.20
CA ILE A 167 -14.29 -13.62 6.90
C ILE A 167 -13.58 -14.48 5.84
N TYR A 168 -14.21 -14.59 4.68
CA TYR A 168 -13.59 -15.14 3.48
C TYR A 168 -13.94 -14.29 2.25
N ALA A 169 -13.06 -14.31 1.27
CA ALA A 169 -13.29 -13.73 -0.06
C ALA A 169 -13.64 -14.86 -1.05
N VAL A 170 -14.47 -14.57 -2.04
CA VAL A 170 -14.80 -15.51 -3.11
C VAL A 170 -14.00 -15.15 -4.34
N ASN A 171 -13.18 -16.08 -4.81
CA ASN A 171 -12.42 -15.93 -6.05
C ASN A 171 -13.40 -15.85 -7.24
N PRO A 172 -13.44 -14.73 -7.98
CA PRO A 172 -14.41 -14.56 -9.05
C PRO A 172 -14.19 -15.48 -10.27
N ALA A 173 -12.98 -16.07 -10.41
CA ALA A 173 -12.67 -16.95 -11.53
C ALA A 173 -13.14 -18.39 -11.32
N ASN A 174 -13.12 -18.92 -10.10
CA ASN A 174 -13.40 -20.33 -9.81
C ASN A 174 -14.36 -20.56 -8.64
N GLY A 175 -14.82 -19.51 -7.96
CA GLY A 175 -15.75 -19.60 -6.84
C GLY A 175 -15.13 -20.10 -5.53
N ALA A 176 -13.80 -20.32 -5.47
CA ALA A 176 -13.12 -20.76 -4.26
C ALA A 176 -13.24 -19.74 -3.14
N LYS A 177 -13.43 -20.22 -1.90
CA LYS A 177 -13.41 -19.40 -0.70
C LYS A 177 -11.98 -19.25 -0.24
N LEU A 178 -11.49 -18.02 -0.21
CA LEU A 178 -10.14 -17.66 0.16
C LEU A 178 -10.13 -17.02 1.55
N PRO A 179 -9.21 -17.38 2.45
CA PRO A 179 -9.00 -16.65 3.68
C PRO A 179 -8.57 -15.22 3.41
N VAL A 180 -8.95 -14.31 4.29
CA VAL A 180 -8.59 -12.89 4.24
C VAL A 180 -7.67 -12.58 5.40
N PHE A 181 -6.53 -11.96 5.12
CA PHE A 181 -5.55 -11.52 6.11
C PHE A 181 -5.45 -10.00 6.12
N ILE A 182 -4.91 -9.46 7.19
CA ILE A 182 -4.32 -8.12 7.22
C ILE A 182 -2.81 -8.25 7.38
N SER A 183 -2.06 -7.39 6.70
CA SER A 183 -0.62 -7.33 6.87
C SER A 183 -0.09 -5.93 6.61
N ASP A 184 0.95 -5.56 7.32
CA ASP A 184 1.57 -4.24 7.26
C ASP A 184 2.41 -4.01 5.99
N TYR A 185 2.79 -5.06 5.23
CA TYR A 185 3.44 -4.87 3.94
C TYR A 185 2.49 -4.40 2.83
N VAL A 186 1.17 -4.51 3.04
CA VAL A 186 0.17 -3.95 2.13
C VAL A 186 -0.14 -2.52 2.55
N LEU A 187 0.07 -1.56 1.64
CA LEU A 187 -0.15 -0.15 1.92
C LEU A 187 -1.49 0.32 1.38
N VAL A 188 -2.23 1.07 2.18
CA VAL A 188 -3.48 1.72 1.74
C VAL A 188 -3.25 2.83 0.71
N THR A 189 -2.03 3.35 0.64
CA THR A 189 -1.61 4.40 -0.29
C THR A 189 -1.24 3.85 -1.67
N TYR A 190 -1.09 2.52 -1.81
CA TYR A 190 -0.74 1.88 -3.07
C TYR A 190 -1.90 1.01 -3.58
N GLY A 191 -2.30 1.25 -4.83
CA GLY A 191 -3.41 0.53 -5.45
C GLY A 191 -4.73 0.73 -4.70
N THR A 192 -5.37 -0.37 -4.34
CA THR A 192 -6.65 -0.39 -3.62
C THR A 192 -6.49 -0.66 -2.12
N GLY A 193 -5.26 -0.81 -1.62
CA GLY A 193 -5.00 -1.24 -0.24
C GLY A 193 -5.34 -2.71 0.03
N ALA A 194 -5.54 -3.51 -1.03
CA ALA A 194 -5.77 -4.94 -0.97
C ALA A 194 -5.07 -5.68 -2.12
N ILE A 195 -4.62 -6.90 -1.87
CA ILE A 195 -3.96 -7.75 -2.86
C ILE A 195 -4.54 -9.16 -2.84
N MET A 196 -4.45 -9.85 -3.97
CA MET A 196 -4.56 -11.30 -4.03
C MET A 196 -3.18 -11.92 -3.94
N ALA A 197 -3.06 -13.05 -3.29
CA ALA A 197 -1.80 -13.77 -3.14
C ALA A 197 -1.81 -15.06 -3.95
N VAL A 198 -0.73 -15.28 -4.70
CA VAL A 198 -0.56 -16.43 -5.60
C VAL A 198 0.80 -17.08 -5.35
N PRO A 199 0.94 -17.92 -4.30
CA PRO A 199 2.21 -18.53 -3.90
C PRO A 199 2.92 -19.30 -5.00
N ALA A 200 2.19 -19.86 -5.97
CA ALA A 200 2.77 -20.58 -7.10
C ALA A 200 3.53 -19.66 -8.10
N HIS A 201 3.32 -18.35 -8.05
CA HIS A 201 3.90 -17.37 -8.98
C HIS A 201 4.65 -16.22 -8.31
N ASP A 202 4.55 -16.07 -6.98
CA ASP A 202 5.26 -15.05 -6.20
C ASP A 202 5.85 -15.68 -4.94
N SER A 203 7.19 -15.68 -4.86
CA SER A 203 7.90 -16.22 -3.69
C SER A 203 7.60 -15.47 -2.40
N ARG A 204 7.26 -14.17 -2.50
CA ARG A 204 6.87 -13.36 -1.34
C ARG A 204 5.53 -13.80 -0.77
N ASP A 205 4.62 -14.27 -1.63
CA ASP A 205 3.33 -14.82 -1.20
C ASP A 205 3.50 -16.23 -0.62
N TRP A 206 4.54 -16.95 -1.08
CA TRP A 206 4.88 -18.26 -0.53
C TRP A 206 5.48 -18.15 0.88
N ASP A 207 6.33 -17.15 1.10
CA ASP A 207 7.00 -16.93 2.37
C ASP A 207 6.05 -16.43 3.48
N PHE A 208 4.97 -15.72 3.12
CA PHE A 208 3.91 -15.26 4.02
C PHE A 208 3.02 -16.40 4.49
#